data_64a10d6a2d8a8ac3609e6cbaba55539e
#
_entry.id   64a10d6a2d8a8ac3609e6cbaba55539e
#
_cell.length_a   1.000
_cell.length_b   1.000
_cell.length_c   1.000
_cell.angle_alpha   90.00
_cell.angle_beta   90.00
_cell.angle_gamma   90.00
#
_symmetry.space_group_name_H-M   'P 1'
#
loop_
_entity.id
_entity.type
_entity.pdbx_description
1 polymer ?
#
loop_
_entity_poly.entity_id
_entity_poly.type
_entity_poly.pdbx_seq_one_letter_code
_entity_poly.pdbx_strand_id
1 'polypeptide(L)'
;GIARIAGIMGAKKNSELIPLCHIIALTDCEISFELDEKHRQIKATCKTSCIGKTGVEMEAMTGVSVALLTIYDMCKAVDKAMEIGDIHLAEKTGGKSGHFVNPREQGGEQV
;
A
#
# COMPACT_ATOMS: atom_id res chain seq x y z
N GLY A 1 0.50 1.80 -14.90
CA GLY A 1 -0.08 0.52 -15.19
C GLY A 1 0.65 -0.66 -14.58
N ILE A 2 1.92 -0.85 -14.89
CA ILE A 2 2.66 -2.03 -14.41
C ILE A 2 2.78 -2.02 -12.89
N ALA A 3 3.08 -0.87 -12.30
CA ALA A 3 3.22 -0.78 -10.84
C ALA A 3 1.90 -1.08 -10.14
N ARG A 4 0.78 -0.66 -10.73
CA ARG A 4 -0.54 -0.96 -10.17
C ARG A 4 -0.80 -2.45 -10.17
N ILE A 5 -0.54 -3.12 -11.29
CA ILE A 5 -0.72 -4.56 -11.41
C ILE A 5 0.19 -5.31 -10.43
N ALA A 6 1.46 -4.91 -10.34
CA ALA A 6 2.40 -5.54 -9.44
C ALA A 6 1.95 -5.40 -7.99
N GLY A 7 1.45 -4.21 -7.61
CA GLY A 7 0.96 -3.98 -6.26
C GLY A 7 -0.25 -4.84 -5.92
N ILE A 8 -1.18 -4.98 -6.86
CA ILE A 8 -2.36 -5.83 -6.66
C ILE A 8 -1.92 -7.29 -6.48
N MET A 9 -0.97 -7.74 -7.29
CA MET A 9 -0.43 -9.09 -7.14
C MET A 9 0.26 -9.26 -5.80
N GLY A 10 1.01 -8.25 -5.36
CA GLY A 10 1.66 -8.28 -4.05
C GLY A 10 0.67 -8.40 -2.92
N ALA A 11 -0.41 -7.62 -2.96
CA ALA A 11 -1.44 -7.69 -1.93
C ALA A 11 -2.04 -9.09 -1.86
N LYS A 12 -2.30 -9.71 -3.00
CA LYS A 12 -2.88 -11.05 -3.04
C LYS A 12 -1.92 -12.13 -2.56
N LYS A 13 -0.63 -11.89 -2.62
CA LYS A 13 0.39 -12.85 -2.21
C LYS A 13 0.94 -12.58 -0.82
N ASN A 14 0.31 -11.70 -0.07
CA ASN A 14 0.81 -11.30 1.25
C ASN A 14 1.09 -12.50 2.15
N SER A 15 0.21 -13.50 2.19
CA SER A 15 0.40 -14.67 3.06
C SER A 15 1.60 -15.52 2.67
N GLU A 16 2.05 -15.41 1.42
CA GLU A 16 3.24 -16.12 0.96
C GLU A 16 4.52 -15.36 1.28
N LEU A 17 4.41 -14.06 1.50
CA LEU A 17 5.56 -13.18 1.73
C LEU A 17 5.80 -12.89 3.20
N ILE A 18 4.74 -12.79 3.98
CA ILE A 18 4.82 -12.44 5.40
C ILE A 18 4.54 -13.68 6.23
N PRO A 19 5.53 -14.18 6.99
CA PRO A 19 5.33 -15.36 7.82
C PRO A 19 4.24 -15.16 8.86
N LEU A 20 3.48 -16.19 9.11
CA LEU A 20 2.44 -16.23 10.14
C LEU A 20 1.25 -15.29 9.86
N CYS A 21 1.14 -14.76 8.66
CA CYS A 21 -0.06 -14.05 8.26
C CYS A 21 -1.11 -15.06 7.79
N HIS A 22 -2.37 -14.78 8.14
CA HIS A 22 -3.48 -15.61 7.67
C HIS A 22 -3.72 -15.39 6.19
N ILE A 23 -4.20 -16.43 5.53
CA ILE A 23 -4.60 -16.33 4.13
C ILE A 23 -5.98 -15.69 4.11
N ILE A 24 -6.10 -14.56 3.45
CA ILE A 24 -7.37 -13.82 3.35
C ILE A 24 -7.65 -13.58 1.88
N ALA A 25 -8.85 -13.97 1.45
CA ALA A 25 -9.29 -13.70 0.09
C ALA A 25 -9.82 -12.28 -0.01
N LEU A 26 -9.14 -11.46 -0.77
CA LEU A 26 -9.56 -10.08 -0.97
C LEU A 26 -10.76 -10.00 -1.91
N THR A 27 -11.74 -9.17 -1.57
CA THR A 27 -12.86 -8.89 -2.45
C THR A 27 -12.57 -7.70 -3.34
N ASP A 28 -11.64 -6.84 -2.93
CA ASP A 28 -11.28 -5.67 -3.71
C ASP A 28 -9.86 -5.25 -3.37
N CYS A 29 -9.16 -4.73 -4.36
CA CYS A 29 -7.83 -4.17 -4.18
C CYS A 29 -7.63 -3.06 -5.21
N GLU A 30 -7.51 -1.83 -4.72
CA GLU A 30 -7.30 -0.66 -5.58
C GLU A 30 -5.96 -0.02 -5.25
N ILE A 31 -5.22 0.34 -6.28
CA ILE A 31 -3.98 1.09 -6.11
C ILE A 31 -4.07 2.33 -6.97
N SER A 32 -3.84 3.47 -6.35
CA SER A 32 -3.86 4.76 -7.03
C SER A 32 -2.56 5.50 -6.78
N PHE A 33 -2.24 6.43 -7.68
CA PHE A 33 -1.02 7.21 -7.61
C PHE A 33 -1.34 8.68 -7.79
N GLU A 34 -0.60 9.51 -7.07
CA GLU A 34 -0.65 10.96 -7.20
C GLU A 34 0.74 11.46 -7.51
N LEU A 35 0.86 12.30 -8.53
CA LEU A 35 2.12 12.95 -8.85
C LEU A 35 2.16 14.29 -8.12
N ASP A 36 3.20 14.48 -7.32
CA ASP A 36 3.42 15.76 -6.64
C ASP A 36 4.64 16.41 -7.28
N GLU A 37 4.39 17.27 -8.26
CA GLU A 37 5.47 17.89 -9.01
C GLU A 37 6.25 18.89 -8.16
N LYS A 38 5.59 19.52 -7.22
CA LYS A 38 6.25 20.50 -6.35
C LYS A 38 7.34 19.85 -5.51
N HIS A 39 7.08 18.68 -4.97
CA HIS A 39 8.04 17.95 -4.14
C HIS A 39 8.76 16.85 -4.89
N ARG A 40 8.49 16.71 -6.19
CA ARG A 40 9.11 15.70 -7.06
C ARG A 40 8.97 14.29 -6.50
N GLN A 41 7.74 13.93 -6.16
CA GLN A 41 7.47 12.62 -5.59
C GLN A 41 6.18 12.05 -6.12
N ILE A 42 6.06 10.74 -5.95
CA ILE A 42 4.85 10.00 -6.29
C ILE A 42 4.31 9.42 -4.99
N LYS A 43 3.04 9.67 -4.74
CA LYS A 43 2.35 9.08 -3.61
C LYS A 43 1.52 7.91 -4.11
N ALA A 44 1.69 6.74 -3.50
CA ALA A 44 0.90 5.55 -3.83
C ALA A 44 -0.04 5.25 -2.67
N THR A 45 -1.26 4.84 -2.99
CA THR A 45 -2.25 4.43 -2.00
C THR A 45 -2.82 3.09 -2.41
N CYS A 46 -2.84 2.14 -1.47
CA CYS A 46 -3.44 0.84 -1.68
C CYS A 46 -4.62 0.66 -0.73
N LYS A 47 -5.77 0.29 -1.28
CA LYS A 47 -7.00 0.11 -0.54
C LYS A 47 -7.49 -1.31 -0.78
N THR A 48 -7.67 -2.06 0.30
CA THR A 48 -8.08 -3.46 0.22
C THR A 48 -9.32 -3.71 1.03
N SER A 49 -10.11 -4.70 0.61
CA SER A 49 -11.32 -5.11 1.31
C SER A 49 -11.46 -6.63 1.26
N CYS A 50 -12.17 -7.17 2.24
CA CYS A 50 -12.54 -8.59 2.23
C CYS A 50 -13.94 -8.73 2.84
N ILE A 51 -14.53 -9.91 2.65
CA ILE A 51 -15.80 -10.24 3.30
C ILE A 51 -15.48 -10.69 4.73
N GLY A 52 -16.25 -10.22 5.71
CA GLY A 52 -16.08 -10.61 7.09
C GLY A 52 -15.51 -9.49 7.94
N LYS A 53 -15.14 -9.84 9.17
CA LYS A 53 -14.69 -8.88 10.17
C LYS A 53 -13.18 -8.77 10.30
N THR A 54 -12.43 -9.56 9.51
CA THR A 54 -10.97 -9.56 9.58
C THR A 54 -10.42 -8.35 8.83
N GLY A 55 -9.42 -7.69 9.43
CA GLY A 55 -8.75 -6.60 8.77
C GLY A 55 -7.78 -7.10 7.70
N VAL A 56 -7.55 -6.27 6.71
CA VAL A 56 -6.65 -6.59 5.59
C VAL A 56 -5.55 -5.55 5.43
N GLU A 57 -5.10 -5.00 6.57
CA GLU A 57 -4.05 -3.98 6.57
C GLU A 57 -2.72 -4.49 6.03
N MET A 58 -2.38 -5.74 6.31
CA MET A 58 -1.10 -6.26 5.82
C MET A 58 -1.10 -6.45 4.32
N GLU A 59 -2.24 -6.86 3.76
CA GLU A 59 -2.38 -6.98 2.31
C GLU A 59 -2.21 -5.62 1.65
N ALA A 60 -2.79 -4.57 2.25
CA ALA A 60 -2.65 -3.21 1.72
C ALA A 60 -1.23 -2.72 1.82
N MET A 61 -0.56 -2.93 2.95
CA MET A 61 0.81 -2.49 3.13
C MET A 61 1.78 -3.21 2.21
N THR A 62 1.58 -4.52 2.03
CA THR A 62 2.39 -5.28 1.09
C THR A 62 2.16 -4.79 -0.34
N GLY A 63 0.89 -4.56 -0.69
CA GLY A 63 0.55 -4.10 -2.03
C GLY A 63 1.19 -2.75 -2.37
N VAL A 64 1.09 -1.78 -1.46
CA VAL A 64 1.68 -0.46 -1.72
C VAL A 64 3.20 -0.55 -1.78
N SER A 65 3.79 -1.41 -0.96
CA SER A 65 5.25 -1.58 -0.96
C SER A 65 5.74 -2.16 -2.28
N VAL A 66 5.06 -3.18 -2.80
CA VAL A 66 5.42 -3.78 -4.08
C VAL A 66 5.23 -2.79 -5.22
N ALA A 67 4.17 -1.97 -5.17
CA ALA A 67 3.95 -0.94 -6.18
C ALA A 67 5.11 0.06 -6.20
N LEU A 68 5.55 0.51 -5.02
CA LEU A 68 6.65 1.48 -4.92
C LEU A 68 7.97 0.87 -5.37
N LEU A 69 8.23 -0.40 -5.01
CA LEU A 69 9.43 -1.09 -5.48
C LEU A 69 9.44 -1.22 -6.99
N THR A 70 8.27 -1.46 -7.58
CA THR A 70 8.16 -1.57 -9.03
C THR A 70 8.45 -0.24 -9.72
N ILE A 71 7.94 0.86 -9.15
CA ILE A 71 8.24 2.20 -9.67
C ILE A 71 9.75 2.44 -9.62
N TYR A 72 10.37 2.12 -8.48
CA TYR A 72 11.82 2.28 -8.36
C TYR A 72 12.56 1.46 -9.43
N ASP A 73 12.20 0.19 -9.56
CA ASP A 73 12.86 -0.68 -10.52
C ASP A 73 12.76 -0.14 -11.95
N MET A 74 11.61 0.36 -12.33
CA MET A 74 11.38 0.85 -13.68
C MET A 74 12.00 2.22 -13.94
N CYS A 75 12.23 3.01 -12.91
CA CYS A 75 12.75 4.38 -13.07
C CYS A 75 14.20 4.53 -12.65
N LYS A 76 14.81 3.52 -12.06
CA LYS A 76 16.17 3.63 -11.54
C LYS A 76 17.22 3.97 -12.58
N ALA A 77 16.94 3.64 -13.85
CA ALA A 77 17.87 3.99 -14.94
C ALA A 77 18.01 5.50 -15.09
N VAL A 78 16.96 6.25 -14.74
CA VAL A 78 16.94 7.71 -14.80
C VAL A 78 17.51 8.31 -13.52
N ASP A 79 17.11 7.75 -12.37
CA ASP A 79 17.53 8.29 -11.07
C ASP A 79 17.60 7.16 -10.03
N LYS A 80 18.81 6.76 -9.69
CA LYS A 80 19.02 5.73 -8.67
C LYS A 80 18.90 6.23 -7.25
N ALA A 81 18.86 7.55 -7.06
CA ALA A 81 18.82 8.15 -5.74
C ALA A 81 17.41 8.30 -5.18
N MET A 82 16.40 7.84 -5.89
CA MET A 82 15.03 7.87 -5.39
C MET A 82 14.92 7.11 -4.07
N GLU A 83 14.11 7.65 -3.17
CA GLU A 83 13.88 7.02 -1.87
C GLU A 83 12.44 6.57 -1.75
N ILE A 84 12.27 5.42 -1.14
CA ILE A 84 10.93 4.93 -0.78
C ILE A 84 10.81 5.16 0.72
N GLY A 85 9.76 5.88 1.12
CA GLY A 85 9.59 6.21 2.52
C GLY A 85 8.12 6.40 2.90
N ASP A 86 7.90 6.61 4.19
CA ASP A 86 6.60 6.93 4.74
C ASP A 86 5.50 5.90 4.46
N ILE A 87 5.88 4.64 4.34
CA ILE A 87 4.88 3.58 4.18
C ILE A 87 4.21 3.37 5.53
N HIS A 88 2.89 3.58 5.57
CA HIS A 88 2.15 3.45 6.83
C HIS A 88 0.69 3.14 6.56
N LEU A 89 0.02 2.61 7.57
CA LEU A 89 -1.40 2.37 7.52
C LEU A 89 -2.12 3.69 7.76
N ALA A 90 -2.91 4.14 6.78
CA ALA A 90 -3.64 5.39 6.90
C ALA A 90 -4.93 5.21 7.69
N GLU A 91 -5.69 4.18 7.33
CA GLU A 91 -6.99 3.95 7.93
C GLU A 91 -7.35 2.47 7.85
N LYS A 92 -8.07 1.99 8.86
CA LYS A 92 -8.51 0.60 8.94
C LYS A 92 -9.88 0.54 9.58
N THR A 93 -10.77 -0.27 9.03
CA THR A 93 -12.05 -0.60 9.65
C THR A 93 -12.15 -2.10 9.80
N GLY A 94 -12.88 -2.55 10.81
CA GLY A 94 -13.03 -3.98 11.08
C GLY A 94 -11.86 -4.53 11.89
N GLY A 95 -11.88 -5.85 12.10
CA GLY A 95 -10.89 -6.51 12.94
C GLY A 95 -11.13 -6.23 14.42
N LYS A 96 -10.17 -6.61 15.24
CA LYS A 96 -10.32 -6.49 16.69
C LYS A 96 -10.28 -5.06 17.19
N SER A 97 -9.55 -4.20 16.50
CA SER A 97 -9.36 -2.81 16.93
C SER A 97 -10.46 -1.87 16.47
N GLY A 98 -11.39 -2.34 15.63
CA GLY A 98 -12.41 -1.48 15.06
C GLY A 98 -11.82 -0.45 14.12
N HIS A 99 -12.38 0.77 14.15
CA HIS A 99 -11.93 1.82 13.22
C HIS A 99 -10.67 2.52 13.74
N PHE A 100 -9.68 2.61 12.89
CA PHE A 100 -8.42 3.27 13.18
C PHE A 100 -8.11 4.28 12.09
N VAL A 101 -7.72 5.49 12.49
CA VAL A 101 -7.21 6.49 11.56
C VAL A 101 -5.86 6.95 12.09
N ASN A 102 -4.84 6.85 11.23
CA ASN A 102 -3.49 7.24 11.64
C ASN A 102 -3.45 8.73 11.95
N PRO A 103 -2.92 9.16 13.11
CA PRO A 103 -2.85 10.58 13.45
C PRO A 103 -2.17 11.45 12.39
N ARG A 104 -1.25 10.89 11.62
CA ARG A 104 -0.58 11.62 10.55
C ARG A 104 -1.56 12.07 9.46
N GLU A 105 -2.58 11.24 9.19
CA GLU A 105 -3.61 11.58 8.21
C GLU A 105 -4.54 12.65 8.75
N GLN A 106 -4.83 12.61 10.05
CA GLN A 106 -5.70 13.58 10.70
C GLN A 106 -5.09 14.99 10.71
N GLY A 107 -3.78 15.08 10.74
CA GLY A 107 -3.08 16.34 10.74
C GLY A 107 -3.03 17.02 9.37
N GLY A 108 -3.58 16.39 8.35
CA GLY A 108 -3.55 16.94 7.01
C GLY A 108 -2.24 16.74 6.28
N GLU A 109 -1.30 16.09 6.91
CA GLU A 109 0.00 15.81 6.32
C GLU A 109 -0.09 14.58 5.44
N GLN A 110 0.45 14.69 4.25
CA GLN A 110 0.48 13.57 3.32
C GLN A 110 1.88 13.04 3.18
N VAL A 111 1.99 11.76 3.14
CA VAL A 111 3.27 11.08 3.09
C VAL A 111 3.35 10.13 1.94
#